data_adb15a5ed80b97a6f9b7a6e65f9da374
#
_entry.id   adb15a5ed80b97a6f9b7a6e65f9da374
#
_cell.length_a   1.000
_cell.length_b   1.000
_cell.length_c   1.000
_cell.angle_alpha   90.00
_cell.angle_beta   90.00
_cell.angle_gamma   90.00
#
_symmetry.space_group_name_H-M   'P 1'
#
loop_
_entity.id
_entity.type
_entity.pdbx_description
1 polymer ?
#
loop_
_entity_poly.entity_id
_entity_poly.type
_entity_poly.pdbx_seq_one_letter_code
_entity_poly.pdbx_strand_id
1 'polypeptide(L)'
;NENLFYVYDMKEKNDCVNIFKNIMVKCRGKKFAFSDNFNPENVVGYGIKRTNTWGDISAELKKIIPSNHQHKFGFVFLSRNFEKHYGELKNYFINQLYLITQFGITRKLGDPKRGNTMQFNLIEQFNIKIGGENHYINFVKENLMKESDVYLVIGLKSQVNRKTGKIKFCMTSTKNRFLNCINTSMKECDNNKQKRQELLQNMFKEAIKNLMKFSPKAPNYIILYRRGGNSMDNLKLAIDEKDIFINVIKELESNQSKGTEVKIPFYYICCNLKCDMKFFEYSDNKGTKTFGNPKSGLIIDESVTQKNKFEFYIQPQFVNQGTATP
;
A
#
# COMPACT_ATOMS: atom_id res chain seq x y z
N ASN A 1 8.02 -0.88 25.93
CA ASN A 1 8.73 -1.80 24.99
C ASN A 1 8.10 -3.19 24.91
N GLU A 2 7.14 -3.51 25.74
CA GLU A 2 6.41 -4.79 25.75
C GLU A 2 5.55 -5.01 24.49
N ASN A 3 5.35 -3.98 23.69
CA ASN A 3 4.51 -4.02 22.49
C ASN A 3 5.21 -4.60 21.25
N LEU A 4 6.54 -4.65 21.22
CA LEU A 4 7.32 -5.14 20.09
C LEU A 4 7.97 -6.49 20.39
N PHE A 5 7.95 -7.38 19.42
CA PHE A 5 8.62 -8.68 19.48
C PHE A 5 9.26 -9.04 18.13
N TYR A 6 10.09 -10.08 18.11
CA TYR A 6 10.51 -10.70 16.86
C TYR A 6 10.54 -12.22 16.96
N VAL A 7 10.32 -12.88 15.83
CA VAL A 7 10.28 -14.36 15.71
C VAL A 7 11.32 -14.80 14.70
N TYR A 8 12.01 -15.88 15.02
CA TYR A 8 13.09 -16.41 14.20
C TYR A 8 13.22 -17.93 14.30
N ASP A 9 13.83 -18.56 13.29
CA ASP A 9 14.29 -19.94 13.34
C ASP A 9 15.55 -20.04 14.22
N MET A 10 15.55 -20.91 15.22
CA MET A 10 16.69 -21.09 16.13
C MET A 10 17.99 -21.46 15.41
N LYS A 11 17.90 -22.06 14.22
CA LYS A 11 19.08 -22.37 13.39
C LYS A 11 19.78 -21.14 12.84
N GLU A 12 19.05 -20.01 12.69
CA GLU A 12 19.55 -18.72 12.20
C GLU A 12 19.58 -17.66 13.30
N LYS A 13 19.62 -18.05 14.57
CA LYS A 13 19.50 -17.15 15.74
C LYS A 13 20.46 -15.97 15.66
N ASN A 14 21.76 -16.23 15.46
CA ASN A 14 22.77 -15.18 15.50
C ASN A 14 22.57 -14.16 14.39
N ASP A 15 22.27 -14.62 13.18
CA ASP A 15 22.00 -13.73 12.05
C ASP A 15 20.74 -12.88 12.30
N CYS A 16 19.67 -13.50 12.77
CA CYS A 16 18.42 -12.79 13.06
C CYS A 16 18.56 -11.75 14.17
N VAL A 17 19.28 -12.08 15.26
CA VAL A 17 19.55 -11.13 16.35
C VAL A 17 20.39 -9.95 15.85
N ASN A 18 21.43 -10.20 15.05
CA ASN A 18 22.26 -9.14 14.48
C ASN A 18 21.48 -8.26 13.50
N ILE A 19 20.68 -8.86 12.61
CA ILE A 19 19.78 -8.13 11.70
C ILE A 19 18.81 -7.26 12.50
N PHE A 20 18.19 -7.82 13.54
CA PHE A 20 17.25 -7.09 14.38
C PHE A 20 17.92 -5.88 15.07
N LYS A 21 19.10 -6.08 15.67
CA LYS A 21 19.89 -4.98 16.29
C LYS A 21 20.20 -3.89 15.26
N ASN A 22 20.63 -4.25 14.05
CA ASN A 22 20.90 -3.29 12.98
C ASN A 22 19.65 -2.52 12.54
N ILE A 23 18.50 -3.19 12.43
CA ILE A 23 17.21 -2.56 12.16
C ILE A 23 16.89 -1.52 13.22
N MET A 24 17.04 -1.88 14.51
CA MET A 24 16.74 -0.99 15.63
C MET A 24 17.66 0.23 15.69
N VAL A 25 18.95 0.07 15.41
CA VAL A 25 19.89 1.18 15.29
C VAL A 25 19.48 2.16 14.19
N LYS A 26 19.05 1.64 13.03
CA LYS A 26 18.57 2.46 11.91
C LYS A 26 17.26 3.19 12.24
N CYS A 27 16.38 2.57 13.03
CA CYS A 27 15.15 3.22 13.49
C CYS A 27 15.40 4.43 14.37
N ARG A 28 16.45 4.41 15.23
CA ARG A 28 16.80 5.54 16.11
C ARG A 28 17.20 6.80 15.34
N GLY A 29 17.83 6.67 14.18
CA GLY A 29 18.30 7.80 13.36
C GLY A 29 17.21 8.50 12.54
N LYS A 30 15.98 7.99 12.55
CA LYS A 30 14.84 8.56 11.82
C LYS A 30 13.68 8.75 12.80
N LYS A 31 12.89 9.81 12.64
CA LYS A 31 11.67 10.07 13.42
C LYS A 31 10.56 9.07 13.07
N PHE A 32 10.83 7.77 13.28
CA PHE A 32 9.80 6.76 13.23
C PHE A 32 8.95 6.83 14.50
N ALA A 33 7.78 6.22 14.46
CA ALA A 33 6.83 6.13 15.59
C ALA A 33 7.38 5.35 16.81
N PHE A 34 8.68 4.98 16.79
CA PHE A 34 9.41 4.42 17.92
C PHE A 34 9.97 5.56 18.76
N SER A 35 9.69 5.55 20.06
CA SER A 35 10.22 6.56 21.00
C SER A 35 11.75 6.54 21.03
N ASP A 36 12.37 7.71 21.23
CA ASP A 36 13.82 7.87 21.36
C ASP A 36 14.42 7.02 22.53
N ASN A 37 13.60 6.58 23.47
CA ASN A 37 13.97 5.74 24.61
C ASN A 37 13.87 4.22 24.34
N PHE A 38 13.79 3.81 23.08
CA PHE A 38 13.68 2.41 22.72
C PHE A 38 15.01 1.67 22.90
N ASN A 39 15.06 0.68 23.82
CA ASN A 39 16.22 -0.20 23.99
C ASN A 39 15.97 -1.54 23.27
N PRO A 40 16.76 -1.88 22.21
CA PRO A 40 16.60 -3.15 21.49
C PRO A 40 16.79 -4.39 22.37
N GLU A 41 17.58 -4.29 23.45
CA GLU A 41 17.88 -5.41 24.35
C GLU A 41 16.65 -5.85 25.16
N ASN A 42 15.68 -4.95 25.33
CA ASN A 42 14.43 -5.23 26.05
C ASN A 42 13.33 -5.79 25.16
N VAL A 43 13.63 -6.10 23.88
CA VAL A 43 12.65 -6.68 22.96
C VAL A 43 12.71 -8.19 23.03
N VAL A 44 11.54 -8.79 23.22
CA VAL A 44 11.42 -10.25 23.30
C VAL A 44 11.63 -10.90 21.94
N GLY A 45 12.60 -11.83 21.88
CA GLY A 45 12.83 -12.66 20.70
C GLY A 45 12.35 -14.09 20.92
N TYR A 46 11.47 -14.54 20.04
CA TYR A 46 10.90 -15.90 20.08
C TYR A 46 11.59 -16.80 19.07
N GLY A 47 12.41 -17.73 19.55
CA GLY A 47 13.09 -18.73 18.72
C GLY A 47 12.30 -20.01 18.58
N ILE A 48 12.03 -20.42 17.33
CA ILE A 48 11.35 -21.67 16.99
C ILE A 48 12.39 -22.74 16.70
N LYS A 49 12.31 -23.88 17.38
CA LYS A 49 13.26 -24.99 17.25
C LYS A 49 12.86 -25.97 16.13
N ARG A 50 11.57 -26.26 16.00
CA ARG A 50 11.03 -27.20 15.02
C ARG A 50 10.34 -26.45 13.89
N THR A 51 10.94 -26.43 12.71
CA THR A 51 10.54 -25.59 11.59
C THR A 51 10.22 -26.37 10.31
N ASN A 52 10.12 -27.72 10.40
CA ASN A 52 9.94 -28.55 9.22
C ASN A 52 8.51 -28.55 8.69
N THR A 53 7.53 -28.58 9.59
CA THR A 53 6.10 -28.58 9.24
C THR A 53 5.37 -27.41 9.87
N TRP A 54 4.24 -27.02 9.30
CA TRP A 54 3.36 -26.02 9.90
C TRP A 54 2.84 -26.46 11.28
N GLY A 55 2.55 -27.75 11.44
CA GLY A 55 2.12 -28.30 12.73
C GLY A 55 3.13 -28.04 13.85
N ASP A 56 4.41 -28.31 13.59
CA ASP A 56 5.49 -28.05 14.54
C ASP A 56 5.63 -26.58 14.88
N ILE A 57 5.65 -25.72 13.83
CA ILE A 57 5.77 -24.26 13.98
C ILE A 57 4.62 -23.71 14.81
N SER A 58 3.38 -24.07 14.48
CA SER A 58 2.20 -23.55 15.16
C SER A 58 2.11 -24.03 16.62
N ALA A 59 2.51 -25.25 16.90
CA ALA A 59 2.56 -25.80 18.25
C ALA A 59 3.58 -25.05 19.12
N GLU A 60 4.78 -24.78 18.58
CA GLU A 60 5.78 -24.00 19.30
C GLU A 60 5.36 -22.54 19.47
N LEU A 61 4.81 -21.88 18.44
CA LEU A 61 4.31 -20.52 18.55
C LEU A 61 3.25 -20.36 19.65
N LYS A 62 2.28 -21.28 19.72
CA LYS A 62 1.27 -21.30 20.78
C LYS A 62 1.86 -21.47 22.17
N LYS A 63 2.97 -22.21 22.28
CA LYS A 63 3.64 -22.46 23.56
C LYS A 63 4.46 -21.24 24.03
N ILE A 64 5.15 -20.54 23.10
CA ILE A 64 6.09 -19.48 23.45
C ILE A 64 5.48 -18.08 23.44
N ILE A 65 4.41 -17.86 22.68
CA ILE A 65 3.67 -16.60 22.69
C ILE A 65 2.45 -16.80 23.61
N PRO A 66 2.44 -16.22 24.81
CA PRO A 66 1.33 -16.38 25.75
C PRO A 66 0.03 -15.83 25.16
N SER A 67 -1.10 -16.44 25.51
CA SER A 67 -2.43 -15.94 25.07
C SER A 67 -2.78 -14.55 25.59
N ASN A 68 -2.19 -14.16 26.71
CA ASN A 68 -2.33 -12.83 27.32
C ASN A 68 -1.18 -11.88 27.01
N HIS A 69 -0.47 -12.11 25.89
CA HIS A 69 0.64 -11.22 25.48
C HIS A 69 0.15 -9.78 25.28
N GLN A 70 1.02 -8.82 25.57
CA GLN A 70 0.76 -7.39 25.36
C GLN A 70 1.29 -6.87 24.02
N HIS A 71 1.85 -7.77 23.20
CA HIS A 71 2.40 -7.38 21.90
C HIS A 71 1.34 -6.83 20.97
N LYS A 72 1.71 -5.80 20.21
CA LYS A 72 0.86 -5.19 19.16
C LYS A 72 1.47 -5.34 17.77
N PHE A 73 2.79 -5.41 17.70
CA PHE A 73 3.52 -5.48 16.44
C PHE A 73 4.85 -6.21 16.58
N GLY A 74 5.34 -6.77 15.46
CA GLY A 74 6.60 -7.49 15.46
C GLY A 74 7.20 -7.77 14.10
N PHE A 75 8.43 -8.28 14.14
CA PHE A 75 9.15 -8.77 12.97
C PHE A 75 9.15 -10.29 12.93
N VAL A 76 8.97 -10.85 11.75
CA VAL A 76 9.09 -12.30 11.53
C VAL A 76 10.20 -12.53 10.51
N PHE A 77 11.32 -13.09 10.97
CA PHE A 77 12.46 -13.40 10.13
C PHE A 77 12.28 -14.78 9.50
N LEU A 78 12.23 -14.78 8.17
CA LEU A 78 11.97 -15.98 7.39
C LEU A 78 13.28 -16.69 7.03
N SER A 79 13.58 -17.81 7.69
CA SER A 79 14.53 -18.81 7.21
C SER A 79 14.00 -19.52 5.96
N ARG A 80 14.82 -20.34 5.29
CA ARG A 80 14.35 -21.14 4.14
C ARG A 80 13.14 -22.04 4.49
N ASN A 81 13.08 -22.51 5.72
CA ASN A 81 11.98 -23.34 6.20
C ASN A 81 10.72 -22.48 6.42
N PHE A 82 10.85 -21.31 7.04
CA PHE A 82 9.75 -20.40 7.27
C PHE A 82 9.18 -19.81 5.98
N GLU A 83 10.00 -19.59 4.95
CA GLU A 83 9.53 -19.13 3.63
C GLU A 83 8.43 -20.02 3.05
N LYS A 84 8.54 -21.35 3.26
CA LYS A 84 7.54 -22.33 2.79
C LYS A 84 6.18 -22.17 3.49
N HIS A 85 6.18 -21.65 4.71
CA HIS A 85 5.02 -21.45 5.57
C HIS A 85 4.62 -19.98 5.73
N TYR A 86 5.03 -19.13 4.78
CA TYR A 86 4.76 -17.70 4.84
C TYR A 86 3.25 -17.37 4.96
N GLY A 87 2.41 -18.08 4.18
CA GLY A 87 0.97 -17.87 4.19
C GLY A 87 0.32 -18.19 5.52
N GLU A 88 0.70 -19.34 6.10
CA GLU A 88 0.22 -19.83 7.38
C GLU A 88 0.71 -18.94 8.54
N LEU A 89 2.00 -18.55 8.54
CA LEU A 89 2.55 -17.61 9.52
C LEU A 89 1.82 -16.27 9.48
N LYS A 90 1.59 -15.74 8.29
CA LYS A 90 0.88 -14.48 8.12
C LYS A 90 -0.56 -14.58 8.62
N ASN A 91 -1.25 -15.66 8.30
CA ASN A 91 -2.60 -15.92 8.79
C ASN A 91 -2.63 -16.03 10.32
N TYR A 92 -1.68 -16.73 10.92
CA TYR A 92 -1.58 -16.89 12.37
C TYR A 92 -1.39 -15.55 13.08
N PHE A 93 -0.40 -14.76 12.70
CA PHE A 93 -0.14 -13.49 13.36
C PHE A 93 -1.23 -12.45 13.12
N ILE A 94 -1.71 -12.30 11.89
CA ILE A 94 -2.64 -11.22 11.54
C ILE A 94 -4.08 -11.58 11.89
N ASN A 95 -4.54 -12.80 11.57
CA ASN A 95 -5.95 -13.15 11.69
C ASN A 95 -6.30 -13.91 12.98
N GLN A 96 -5.33 -14.59 13.62
CA GLN A 96 -5.59 -15.29 14.89
C GLN A 96 -5.13 -14.49 16.10
N LEU A 97 -3.96 -13.85 16.03
CA LEU A 97 -3.42 -13.04 17.13
C LEU A 97 -3.68 -11.53 16.98
N TYR A 98 -4.19 -11.08 15.83
CA TYR A 98 -4.46 -9.66 15.53
C TYR A 98 -3.23 -8.76 15.68
N LEU A 99 -2.05 -9.28 15.35
CA LEU A 99 -0.77 -8.58 15.47
C LEU A 99 -0.36 -7.97 14.14
N ILE A 100 0.11 -6.74 14.17
CA ILE A 100 0.75 -6.09 13.02
C ILE A 100 2.15 -6.65 12.88
N THR A 101 2.41 -7.38 11.78
CA THR A 101 3.71 -8.01 11.56
C THR A 101 4.36 -7.61 10.24
N GLN A 102 5.68 -7.49 10.28
CA GLN A 102 6.52 -7.30 9.11
C GLN A 102 7.43 -8.51 8.93
N PHE A 103 7.35 -9.10 7.74
CA PHE A 103 8.12 -10.28 7.38
C PHE A 103 9.37 -9.89 6.60
N GLY A 104 10.50 -10.49 6.93
CA GLY A 104 11.76 -10.27 6.24
C GLY A 104 12.53 -11.56 6.04
N ILE A 105 13.08 -11.79 4.84
CA ILE A 105 13.86 -12.99 4.52
C ILE A 105 15.28 -12.81 5.06
N THR A 106 15.68 -13.65 6.02
CA THR A 106 16.96 -13.55 6.76
C THR A 106 18.14 -13.41 5.82
N ARG A 107 18.29 -14.33 4.86
CA ARG A 107 19.41 -14.33 3.89
C ARG A 107 19.52 -13.06 3.05
N LYS A 108 18.38 -12.40 2.74
CA LYS A 108 18.35 -11.15 1.98
C LYS A 108 18.70 -9.95 2.87
N LEU A 109 18.23 -9.97 4.10
CA LEU A 109 18.51 -8.90 5.08
C LEU A 109 19.96 -8.92 5.58
N GLY A 110 20.59 -10.10 5.59
CA GLY A 110 22.00 -10.29 5.94
C GLY A 110 22.98 -10.19 4.76
N ASP A 111 22.49 -9.93 3.53
CA ASP A 111 23.34 -9.83 2.34
C ASP A 111 24.33 -8.65 2.47
N PRO A 112 25.65 -8.88 2.32
CA PRO A 112 26.66 -7.83 2.51
C PRO A 112 26.52 -6.65 1.55
N LYS A 113 26.02 -6.88 0.34
CA LYS A 113 25.88 -5.84 -0.70
C LYS A 113 24.54 -5.12 -0.65
N ARG A 114 23.45 -5.82 -0.37
CA ARG A 114 22.07 -5.32 -0.50
C ARG A 114 21.30 -5.30 0.82
N GLY A 115 21.79 -5.98 1.85
CA GLY A 115 21.10 -6.13 3.11
C GLY A 115 20.72 -4.80 3.76
N ASN A 116 21.62 -3.81 3.70
CA ASN A 116 21.35 -2.47 4.21
C ASN A 116 20.12 -1.82 3.57
N THR A 117 20.03 -1.82 2.25
CA THR A 117 18.86 -1.28 1.52
C THR A 117 17.60 -2.06 1.84
N MET A 118 17.69 -3.39 1.92
CA MET A 118 16.55 -4.24 2.25
C MET A 118 16.04 -4.02 3.68
N GLN A 119 16.94 -3.80 4.64
CA GLN A 119 16.57 -3.46 6.02
C GLN A 119 15.87 -2.10 6.07
N PHE A 120 16.34 -1.09 5.32
CA PHE A 120 15.65 0.20 5.21
C PHE A 120 14.23 0.05 4.65
N ASN A 121 14.08 -0.65 3.54
CA ASN A 121 12.75 -0.90 2.95
C ASN A 121 11.82 -1.64 3.91
N LEU A 122 12.35 -2.59 4.68
CA LEU A 122 11.58 -3.32 5.69
C LEU A 122 11.10 -2.40 6.81
N ILE A 123 11.95 -1.49 7.27
CA ILE A 123 11.61 -0.50 8.29
C ILE A 123 10.53 0.47 7.79
N GLU A 124 10.68 0.98 6.57
CA GLU A 124 9.71 1.90 5.98
C GLU A 124 8.33 1.23 5.80
N GLN A 125 8.31 -0.02 5.33
CA GLN A 125 7.08 -0.80 5.23
C GLN A 125 6.44 -1.03 6.61
N PHE A 126 7.24 -1.28 7.63
CA PHE A 126 6.76 -1.48 8.97
C PHE A 126 6.20 -0.19 9.57
N ASN A 127 6.90 0.93 9.39
CA ASN A 127 6.47 2.24 9.86
C ASN A 127 5.08 2.62 9.34
N ILE A 128 4.83 2.42 8.04
CA ILE A 128 3.50 2.65 7.45
C ILE A 128 2.44 1.73 8.07
N LYS A 129 2.76 0.46 8.32
CA LYS A 129 1.79 -0.50 8.92
C LYS A 129 1.36 -0.10 10.33
N ILE A 130 2.23 0.50 11.10
CA ILE A 130 1.94 0.97 12.46
C ILE A 130 1.38 2.41 12.50
N GLY A 131 1.11 3.00 11.32
CA GLY A 131 0.49 4.32 11.18
C GLY A 131 1.48 5.48 11.15
N GLY A 132 2.78 5.22 11.00
CA GLY A 132 3.81 6.24 10.82
C GLY A 132 3.87 6.77 9.38
N GLU A 133 4.61 7.83 9.19
CA GLU A 133 4.85 8.51 7.91
C GLU A 133 6.32 8.37 7.52
N ASN A 134 6.59 7.96 6.28
CA ASN A 134 7.97 7.86 5.78
C ASN A 134 8.41 9.16 5.12
N HIS A 135 7.52 9.74 4.34
CA HIS A 135 7.71 11.01 3.62
C HIS A 135 6.35 11.63 3.30
N TYR A 136 6.35 12.91 3.03
CA TYR A 136 5.21 13.63 2.50
C TYR A 136 5.67 14.61 1.42
N ILE A 137 4.76 14.94 0.52
CA ILE A 137 4.97 15.96 -0.48
C ILE A 137 4.29 17.24 0.00
N ASN A 138 5.04 18.33 0.08
CA ASN A 138 4.45 19.62 0.38
C ASN A 138 3.88 20.24 -0.91
N PHE A 139 2.69 19.79 -1.28
CA PHE A 139 2.01 20.23 -2.50
C PHE A 139 1.80 21.75 -2.57
N VAL A 140 1.65 22.42 -1.44
CA VAL A 140 1.48 23.88 -1.37
C VAL A 140 2.79 24.57 -1.71
N LYS A 141 3.92 24.12 -1.15
CA LYS A 141 5.25 24.69 -1.44
C LYS A 141 5.63 24.49 -2.90
N GLU A 142 5.24 23.37 -3.49
CA GLU A 142 5.49 23.06 -4.91
C GLU A 142 4.45 23.72 -5.86
N ASN A 143 3.57 24.58 -5.35
CA ASN A 143 2.48 25.23 -6.09
C ASN A 143 1.52 24.27 -6.82
N LEU A 144 1.43 23.03 -6.38
CA LEU A 144 0.53 22.01 -6.95
C LEU A 144 -0.87 22.07 -6.36
N MET A 145 -1.02 22.65 -5.16
CA MET A 145 -2.29 22.81 -4.45
C MET A 145 -2.31 24.16 -3.73
N LYS A 146 -3.49 24.77 -3.62
CA LYS A 146 -3.70 25.91 -2.72
C LYS A 146 -3.82 25.41 -1.27
N GLU A 147 -3.47 26.25 -0.31
CA GLU A 147 -3.59 25.91 1.11
C GLU A 147 -5.04 25.60 1.54
N SER A 148 -6.00 26.22 0.85
CA SER A 148 -7.44 26.01 1.09
C SER A 148 -8.00 24.74 0.48
N ASP A 149 -7.28 24.09 -0.42
CA ASP A 149 -7.79 22.96 -1.19
C ASP A 149 -7.78 21.66 -0.36
N VAL A 150 -8.85 20.89 -0.51
CA VAL A 150 -9.04 19.59 0.10
C VAL A 150 -9.28 18.57 -1.01
N TYR A 151 -8.36 17.64 -1.17
CA TYR A 151 -8.44 16.56 -2.15
C TYR A 151 -8.86 15.26 -1.48
N LEU A 152 -9.83 14.57 -2.06
CA LEU A 152 -10.12 13.18 -1.76
C LEU A 152 -9.53 12.30 -2.86
N VAL A 153 -8.43 11.64 -2.56
CA VAL A 153 -7.80 10.68 -3.48
C VAL A 153 -8.18 9.28 -3.06
N ILE A 154 -8.70 8.50 -4.01
CA ILE A 154 -9.22 7.16 -3.78
C ILE A 154 -8.52 6.17 -4.71
N GLY A 155 -8.08 5.04 -4.15
CA GLY A 155 -7.68 3.86 -4.90
C GLY A 155 -8.74 2.77 -4.78
N LEU A 156 -9.23 2.23 -5.89
CA LEU A 156 -10.26 1.19 -5.92
C LEU A 156 -9.79 -0.03 -6.71
N LYS A 157 -9.91 -1.19 -6.11
CA LYS A 157 -9.67 -2.50 -6.75
C LYS A 157 -10.80 -3.46 -6.42
N SER A 158 -11.14 -4.34 -7.37
CA SER A 158 -12.03 -5.47 -7.13
C SER A 158 -11.38 -6.80 -7.51
N GLN A 159 -11.87 -7.87 -6.90
CA GLN A 159 -11.44 -9.23 -7.20
C GLN A 159 -12.61 -10.19 -6.98
N VAL A 160 -12.90 -11.02 -7.98
CA VAL A 160 -13.89 -12.11 -7.84
C VAL A 160 -13.21 -13.30 -7.17
N ASN A 161 -13.83 -13.82 -6.13
CA ASN A 161 -13.47 -15.09 -5.53
C ASN A 161 -14.04 -16.22 -6.39
N ARG A 162 -13.17 -16.93 -7.10
CA ARG A 162 -13.59 -18.01 -8.02
C ARG A 162 -14.30 -19.17 -7.33
N LYS A 163 -14.05 -19.40 -6.03
CA LYS A 163 -14.67 -20.49 -5.26
C LYS A 163 -16.09 -20.15 -4.82
N THR A 164 -16.33 -18.92 -4.42
CA THR A 164 -17.62 -18.49 -3.86
C THR A 164 -18.46 -17.69 -4.85
N GLY A 165 -17.90 -17.28 -5.98
CA GLY A 165 -18.56 -16.38 -6.95
C GLY A 165 -18.74 -14.94 -6.44
N LYS A 166 -18.42 -14.65 -5.18
CA LYS A 166 -18.55 -13.31 -4.59
C LYS A 166 -17.46 -12.36 -5.09
N ILE A 167 -17.77 -11.08 -5.09
CA ILE A 167 -16.82 -10.03 -5.42
C ILE A 167 -16.38 -9.27 -4.16
N LYS A 168 -15.08 -9.10 -4.01
CA LYS A 168 -14.47 -8.31 -2.95
C LYS A 168 -13.95 -6.99 -3.51
N PHE A 169 -14.31 -5.89 -2.87
CA PHE A 169 -13.78 -4.56 -3.15
C PHE A 169 -12.81 -4.13 -2.06
N CYS A 170 -11.71 -3.52 -2.47
CA CYS A 170 -10.79 -2.84 -1.59
C CYS A 170 -10.73 -1.37 -2.03
N MET A 171 -11.10 -0.47 -1.14
CA MET A 171 -11.05 0.97 -1.34
C MET A 171 -10.09 1.59 -0.34
N THR A 172 -9.11 2.33 -0.82
CA THR A 172 -8.24 3.18 -0.01
C THR A 172 -8.60 4.63 -0.25
N SER A 173 -8.57 5.46 0.76
CA SER A 173 -8.88 6.88 0.61
C SER A 173 -8.02 7.73 1.54
N THR A 174 -7.65 8.93 1.11
CA THR A 174 -6.95 9.89 1.94
C THR A 174 -7.87 10.41 3.04
N LYS A 175 -7.30 10.65 4.23
CA LYS A 175 -8.02 11.17 5.40
C LYS A 175 -7.75 12.65 5.66
N ASN A 176 -6.67 13.18 5.11
CA ASN A 176 -6.23 14.53 5.38
C ASN A 176 -5.80 15.24 4.09
N ARG A 177 -5.69 16.57 4.18
CA ARG A 177 -5.29 17.43 3.06
C ARG A 177 -3.86 17.20 2.57
N PHE A 178 -2.98 16.62 3.40
CA PHE A 178 -1.58 16.34 3.05
C PHE A 178 -1.41 15.06 2.24
N LEU A 179 -2.49 14.27 2.04
CA LEU A 179 -2.53 13.01 1.29
C LEU A 179 -1.61 11.90 1.85
N ASN A 180 -1.10 12.07 3.06
CA ASN A 180 -0.16 11.15 3.70
C ASN A 180 -0.80 10.17 4.69
N CYS A 181 -2.06 10.42 5.08
CA CYS A 181 -2.82 9.53 5.94
C CYS A 181 -3.94 8.84 5.15
N ILE A 182 -3.96 7.52 5.17
CA ILE A 182 -4.84 6.70 4.34
C ILE A 182 -5.77 5.85 5.21
N ASN A 183 -7.03 5.76 4.80
CA ASN A 183 -7.99 4.79 5.28
C ASN A 183 -8.14 3.64 4.27
N THR A 184 -8.34 2.42 4.75
CA THR A 184 -8.60 1.26 3.90
C THR A 184 -9.88 0.58 4.35
N SER A 185 -10.79 0.36 3.41
CA SER A 185 -12.02 -0.40 3.60
C SER A 185 -12.02 -1.60 2.67
N MET A 186 -12.37 -2.78 3.18
CA MET A 186 -12.49 -4.00 2.40
C MET A 186 -13.84 -4.63 2.67
N LYS A 187 -14.64 -4.80 1.63
CA LYS A 187 -16.00 -5.36 1.74
C LYS A 187 -16.26 -6.36 0.61
N GLU A 188 -17.16 -7.31 0.88
CA GLU A 188 -17.53 -8.36 -0.06
C GLU A 188 -19.05 -8.38 -0.24
N CYS A 189 -19.50 -8.66 -1.46
CA CYS A 189 -20.90 -8.88 -1.77
C CYS A 189 -21.08 -9.97 -2.84
N ASP A 190 -22.32 -10.38 -3.06
CA ASP A 190 -22.66 -11.23 -4.20
C ASP A 190 -22.35 -10.48 -5.51
N ASN A 191 -21.87 -11.21 -6.51
CA ASN A 191 -21.44 -10.62 -7.77
C ASN A 191 -22.63 -10.35 -8.72
N ASN A 192 -23.62 -9.59 -8.25
CA ASN A 192 -24.69 -9.04 -9.08
C ASN A 192 -24.61 -7.50 -9.16
N LYS A 193 -25.18 -6.91 -10.17
CA LYS A 193 -25.05 -5.48 -10.48
C LYS A 193 -25.56 -4.60 -9.32
N GLN A 194 -26.74 -4.88 -8.81
CA GLN A 194 -27.36 -4.06 -7.77
C GLN A 194 -26.54 -4.05 -6.48
N LYS A 195 -26.16 -5.23 -5.95
CA LYS A 195 -25.37 -5.32 -4.73
C LYS A 195 -23.97 -4.70 -4.86
N ARG A 196 -23.35 -4.81 -6.04
CA ARG A 196 -22.09 -4.10 -6.32
C ARG A 196 -22.27 -2.59 -6.27
N GLN A 197 -23.34 -2.06 -6.87
CA GLN A 197 -23.64 -0.62 -6.89
C GLN A 197 -23.89 -0.10 -5.47
N GLU A 198 -24.74 -0.76 -4.69
CA GLU A 198 -25.03 -0.41 -3.30
C GLU A 198 -23.76 -0.43 -2.45
N LEU A 199 -22.93 -1.45 -2.60
CA LEU A 199 -21.69 -1.58 -1.85
C LEU A 199 -20.70 -0.46 -2.18
N LEU A 200 -20.49 -0.18 -3.47
CA LEU A 200 -19.61 0.90 -3.93
C LEU A 200 -20.08 2.27 -3.46
N GLN A 201 -21.39 2.54 -3.54
CA GLN A 201 -21.99 3.77 -3.04
C GLN A 201 -21.72 3.96 -1.54
N ASN A 202 -21.93 2.91 -0.75
CA ASN A 202 -21.71 2.95 0.69
C ASN A 202 -20.23 3.13 1.04
N MET A 203 -19.31 2.45 0.34
CA MET A 203 -17.87 2.61 0.55
C MET A 203 -17.41 4.03 0.19
N PHE A 204 -17.94 4.60 -0.86
CA PHE A 204 -17.59 5.96 -1.29
C PHE A 204 -18.11 7.02 -0.30
N LYS A 205 -19.37 6.90 0.16
CA LYS A 205 -19.92 7.74 1.22
C LYS A 205 -19.11 7.64 2.52
N GLU A 206 -18.63 6.44 2.86
CA GLU A 206 -17.76 6.22 4.02
C GLU A 206 -16.39 6.91 3.84
N ALA A 207 -15.81 6.89 2.64
CA ALA A 207 -14.55 7.57 2.34
C ALA A 207 -14.68 9.09 2.53
N ILE A 208 -15.75 9.70 2.01
CA ILE A 208 -16.07 11.13 2.19
C ILE A 208 -16.24 11.46 3.68
N LYS A 209 -17.04 10.69 4.41
CA LYS A 209 -17.23 10.88 5.86
C LYS A 209 -15.93 10.79 6.64
N ASN A 210 -15.04 9.87 6.28
CA ASN A 210 -13.75 9.72 6.94
C ASN A 210 -12.82 10.91 6.68
N LEU A 211 -12.80 11.47 5.47
CA LEU A 211 -12.10 12.72 5.20
C LEU A 211 -12.66 13.88 6.05
N MET A 212 -13.98 14.02 6.09
CA MET A 212 -14.65 15.11 6.81
C MET A 212 -14.49 15.05 8.34
N LYS A 213 -14.07 13.91 8.91
CA LYS A 213 -13.69 13.83 10.34
C LYS A 213 -12.41 14.58 10.65
N PHE A 214 -11.50 14.70 9.67
CA PHE A 214 -10.19 15.33 9.83
C PHE A 214 -10.06 16.65 9.05
N SER A 215 -11.06 16.97 8.24
CA SER A 215 -11.17 18.23 7.50
C SER A 215 -12.54 18.86 7.77
N PRO A 216 -12.60 20.11 8.23
CA PRO A 216 -13.88 20.80 8.47
C PRO A 216 -14.63 21.12 7.17
N LYS A 217 -13.99 20.96 6.04
CA LYS A 217 -14.54 21.24 4.70
C LYS A 217 -14.70 19.93 3.92
N ALA A 218 -15.72 19.88 3.10
CA ALA A 218 -15.85 18.84 2.08
C ALA A 218 -14.73 18.96 1.02
N PRO A 219 -14.45 17.87 0.26
CA PRO A 219 -13.42 17.92 -0.76
C PRO A 219 -13.77 18.92 -1.87
N ASN A 220 -12.77 19.70 -2.30
CA ASN A 220 -12.86 20.54 -3.49
C ASN A 220 -12.66 19.73 -4.77
N TYR A 221 -11.92 18.63 -4.69
CA TYR A 221 -11.59 17.74 -5.79
C TYR A 221 -11.67 16.28 -5.36
N ILE A 222 -12.17 15.42 -6.24
CA ILE A 222 -12.20 13.99 -6.02
C ILE A 222 -11.50 13.28 -7.17
N ILE A 223 -10.46 12.50 -6.85
CA ILE A 223 -9.67 11.73 -7.82
C ILE A 223 -9.78 10.25 -7.47
N LEU A 224 -10.33 9.45 -8.36
CA LEU A 224 -10.48 8.00 -8.17
C LEU A 224 -9.60 7.25 -9.16
N TYR A 225 -8.62 6.54 -8.64
CA TYR A 225 -7.80 5.60 -9.39
C TYR A 225 -8.43 4.21 -9.32
N ARG A 226 -8.97 3.76 -10.45
CA ARG A 226 -9.58 2.44 -10.58
C ARG A 226 -8.61 1.47 -11.21
N ARG A 227 -8.13 0.50 -10.45
CA ARG A 227 -7.35 -0.58 -11.04
C ARG A 227 -8.23 -1.42 -11.95
N GLY A 228 -7.93 -1.38 -13.24
CA GLY A 228 -8.63 -2.13 -14.29
C GLY A 228 -7.83 -3.31 -14.81
N GLY A 229 -8.36 -3.94 -15.85
CA GLY A 229 -7.73 -4.95 -16.67
C GLY A 229 -7.19 -4.38 -17.99
N ASN A 230 -7.61 -4.91 -19.10
CA ASN A 230 -7.31 -4.36 -20.42
C ASN A 230 -8.17 -3.12 -20.75
N SER A 231 -7.88 -2.45 -21.87
CA SER A 231 -8.56 -1.21 -22.29
C SER A 231 -10.09 -1.36 -22.40
N MET A 232 -10.59 -2.49 -22.89
CA MET A 232 -12.04 -2.73 -23.03
C MET A 232 -12.72 -2.96 -21.69
N ASP A 233 -12.07 -3.71 -20.79
CA ASP A 233 -12.57 -3.91 -19.41
C ASP A 233 -12.60 -2.60 -18.62
N ASN A 234 -11.61 -1.72 -18.83
CA ASN A 234 -11.55 -0.42 -18.19
C ASN A 234 -12.71 0.49 -18.64
N LEU A 235 -13.01 0.51 -19.92
CA LEU A 235 -14.14 1.29 -20.45
C LEU A 235 -15.48 0.78 -19.88
N LYS A 236 -15.69 -0.53 -19.86
CA LYS A 236 -16.89 -1.14 -19.29
C LYS A 236 -17.03 -0.83 -17.80
N LEU A 237 -15.94 -0.94 -17.03
CA LEU A 237 -15.94 -0.57 -15.61
C LEU A 237 -16.30 0.89 -15.42
N ALA A 238 -15.70 1.79 -16.20
CA ALA A 238 -15.99 3.22 -16.12
C ALA A 238 -17.45 3.53 -16.40
N ILE A 239 -18.05 2.90 -17.43
CA ILE A 239 -19.48 3.06 -17.77
C ILE A 239 -20.37 2.54 -16.63
N ASP A 240 -20.06 1.39 -16.06
CA ASP A 240 -20.89 0.74 -15.03
C ASP A 240 -20.78 1.43 -13.65
N GLU A 241 -19.65 2.06 -13.34
CA GLU A 241 -19.35 2.56 -12.00
C GLU A 241 -19.44 4.10 -11.87
N LYS A 242 -19.18 4.88 -12.92
CA LYS A 242 -19.09 6.35 -12.83
C LYS A 242 -20.35 7.00 -12.26
N ASP A 243 -21.52 6.57 -12.72
CA ASP A 243 -22.79 7.16 -12.34
C ASP A 243 -23.10 6.96 -10.85
N ILE A 244 -22.61 5.88 -10.25
CA ILE A 244 -22.72 5.63 -8.80
C ILE A 244 -22.02 6.74 -8.02
N PHE A 245 -20.79 7.07 -8.42
CA PHE A 245 -19.99 8.09 -7.76
C PHE A 245 -20.53 9.50 -8.02
N ILE A 246 -20.93 9.79 -9.28
CA ILE A 246 -21.52 11.08 -9.65
C ILE A 246 -22.80 11.37 -8.84
N ASN A 247 -23.65 10.37 -8.63
CA ASN A 247 -24.87 10.55 -7.85
C ASN A 247 -24.57 10.90 -6.38
N VAL A 248 -23.56 10.25 -5.77
CA VAL A 248 -23.13 10.59 -4.40
C VAL A 248 -22.53 11.99 -4.33
N ILE A 249 -21.79 12.41 -5.37
CA ILE A 249 -21.21 13.76 -5.43
C ILE A 249 -22.31 14.82 -5.53
N LYS A 250 -23.33 14.60 -6.39
CA LYS A 250 -24.48 15.49 -6.48
C LYS A 250 -25.26 15.62 -5.16
N GLU A 251 -25.41 14.52 -4.41
CA GLU A 251 -25.99 14.56 -3.06
C GLU A 251 -25.13 15.44 -2.13
N LEU A 252 -23.78 15.33 -2.22
CA LEU A 252 -22.87 16.11 -1.42
C LEU A 252 -22.92 17.60 -1.78
N GLU A 253 -22.93 17.91 -3.08
CA GLU A 253 -23.06 19.28 -3.63
C GLU A 253 -24.35 19.94 -3.14
N SER A 254 -25.48 19.24 -3.24
CA SER A 254 -26.79 19.73 -2.81
C SER A 254 -26.83 20.07 -1.31
N ASN A 255 -26.17 19.27 -0.50
CA ASN A 255 -26.10 19.48 0.96
C ASN A 255 -25.19 20.66 1.37
N GLN A 256 -24.32 21.11 0.48
CA GLN A 256 -23.42 22.26 0.72
C GLN A 256 -23.99 23.56 0.17
N SER A 257 -24.95 23.49 -0.74
CA SER A 257 -25.54 24.64 -1.43
C SER A 257 -26.41 25.47 -0.46
N LYS A 258 -25.81 26.40 0.27
CA LYS A 258 -26.50 27.47 0.95
C LYS A 258 -26.64 28.70 0.02
N GLY A 259 -27.22 28.52 -1.17
CA GLY A 259 -27.48 29.60 -2.12
C GLY A 259 -26.44 29.84 -3.21
N THR A 260 -25.31 29.14 -3.21
CA THR A 260 -24.32 29.16 -4.32
C THR A 260 -24.12 27.76 -4.85
N GLU A 261 -24.13 27.61 -6.17
CA GLU A 261 -23.87 26.31 -6.82
C GLU A 261 -22.43 25.87 -6.53
N VAL A 262 -22.27 24.82 -5.69
CA VAL A 262 -20.98 24.20 -5.42
C VAL A 262 -20.83 23.04 -6.38
N LYS A 263 -19.78 23.04 -7.20
CA LYS A 263 -19.45 21.97 -8.14
C LYS A 263 -18.11 21.34 -7.76
N ILE A 264 -18.11 20.02 -7.55
CA ILE A 264 -16.91 19.28 -7.16
C ILE A 264 -16.38 18.53 -8.40
N PRO A 265 -15.24 18.92 -8.98
CA PRO A 265 -14.61 18.18 -10.06
C PRO A 265 -14.29 16.73 -9.63
N PHE A 266 -14.70 15.79 -10.49
CA PHE A 266 -14.49 14.37 -10.29
C PHE A 266 -13.67 13.78 -11.44
N TYR A 267 -12.54 13.16 -11.10
CA TYR A 267 -11.65 12.51 -12.05
C TYR A 267 -11.68 10.99 -11.80
N TYR A 268 -12.14 10.24 -12.80
CA TYR A 268 -12.15 8.77 -12.75
C TYR A 268 -11.06 8.25 -13.68
N ILE A 269 -9.99 7.72 -13.11
CA ILE A 269 -8.78 7.29 -13.82
C ILE A 269 -8.65 5.76 -13.76
N CYS A 270 -8.77 5.10 -14.90
CA CYS A 270 -8.52 3.65 -15.00
C CYS A 270 -7.02 3.39 -15.14
N CYS A 271 -6.45 2.65 -14.19
CA CYS A 271 -5.04 2.28 -14.18
C CYS A 271 -4.83 0.86 -14.67
N ASN A 272 -4.10 0.69 -15.75
CA ASN A 272 -3.62 -0.59 -16.21
C ASN A 272 -2.16 -0.77 -15.77
N LEU A 273 -1.90 -1.75 -14.88
CA LEU A 273 -0.55 -2.05 -14.38
C LEU A 273 0.17 -3.12 -15.22
N LYS A 274 -0.47 -3.63 -16.26
CA LYS A 274 0.11 -4.57 -17.22
C LYS A 274 0.07 -3.92 -18.58
N CYS A 275 1.17 -3.32 -18.96
CA CYS A 275 1.36 -2.71 -20.27
C CYS A 275 2.45 -3.48 -21.01
N ASP A 276 2.18 -3.84 -22.26
CA ASP A 276 3.16 -4.50 -23.12
C ASP A 276 4.12 -3.49 -23.77
N MET A 277 3.75 -2.20 -23.74
CA MET A 277 4.61 -1.10 -24.18
C MET A 277 5.76 -0.91 -23.23
N LYS A 278 6.95 -0.68 -23.81
CA LYS A 278 8.18 -0.38 -23.07
C LYS A 278 8.87 0.80 -23.69
N PHE A 279 9.32 1.70 -22.85
CA PHE A 279 10.00 2.92 -23.25
C PHE A 279 11.44 2.87 -22.80
N PHE A 280 12.33 3.38 -23.63
CA PHE A 280 13.77 3.44 -23.36
C PHE A 280 14.29 4.85 -23.64
N GLU A 281 15.18 5.31 -22.78
CA GLU A 281 15.98 6.49 -23.05
C GLU A 281 17.11 6.08 -24.00
N TYR A 282 17.22 6.77 -25.13
CA TYR A 282 18.28 6.55 -26.12
C TYR A 282 19.32 7.65 -26.00
N SER A 283 20.57 7.27 -25.96
CA SER A 283 21.69 8.21 -26.07
C SER A 283 22.73 7.71 -27.03
N ASP A 284 23.30 8.63 -27.83
CA ASP A 284 24.40 8.38 -28.74
C ASP A 284 25.59 9.23 -28.31
N ASN A 285 26.60 8.59 -27.73
CA ASN A 285 27.82 9.22 -27.29
C ASN A 285 28.93 8.86 -28.27
N LYS A 286 29.17 9.73 -29.26
CA LYS A 286 30.25 9.58 -30.27
C LYS A 286 30.23 8.23 -31.00
N GLY A 287 29.03 7.80 -31.42
CA GLY A 287 28.85 6.53 -32.16
C GLY A 287 28.60 5.31 -31.26
N THR A 288 28.66 5.47 -29.93
CA THR A 288 28.23 4.42 -28.98
C THR A 288 26.78 4.62 -28.60
N LYS A 289 25.90 3.80 -29.15
CA LYS A 289 24.46 3.81 -28.91
C LYS A 289 24.15 3.06 -27.62
N THR A 290 23.51 3.72 -26.67
CA THR A 290 23.08 3.11 -25.40
C THR A 290 21.59 3.28 -25.18
N PHE A 291 20.97 2.24 -24.61
CA PHE A 291 19.56 2.25 -24.21
C PHE A 291 19.47 2.06 -22.70
N GLY A 292 18.78 2.96 -22.04
CA GLY A 292 18.56 2.93 -20.59
C GLY A 292 17.08 2.96 -20.23
N ASN A 293 16.77 2.69 -18.96
CA ASN A 293 15.42 2.89 -18.46
C ASN A 293 15.11 4.39 -18.39
N PRO A 294 13.87 4.79 -18.68
CA PRO A 294 13.44 6.17 -18.58
C PRO A 294 13.58 6.70 -17.16
N LYS A 295 13.78 8.01 -17.03
CA LYS A 295 13.77 8.70 -15.76
C LYS A 295 12.38 8.59 -15.10
N SER A 296 12.33 8.64 -13.78
CA SER A 296 11.06 8.73 -13.07
C SER A 296 10.34 10.03 -13.44
N GLY A 297 9.01 9.95 -13.55
CA GLY A 297 8.18 11.08 -13.95
C GLY A 297 8.01 11.24 -15.47
N LEU A 298 8.54 10.32 -16.30
CA LEU A 298 8.22 10.33 -17.73
C LEU A 298 6.71 10.14 -17.92
N ILE A 299 6.11 11.04 -18.67
CA ILE A 299 4.72 10.98 -19.13
C ILE A 299 4.73 11.01 -20.65
N ILE A 300 3.94 10.12 -21.26
CA ILE A 300 3.73 10.07 -22.71
C ILE A 300 2.21 10.07 -22.93
N ASP A 301 1.68 11.16 -23.46
CA ASP A 301 0.27 11.40 -23.71
C ASP A 301 -0.04 11.65 -25.20
N GLU A 302 0.99 11.65 -26.05
CA GLU A 302 0.90 11.80 -27.49
C GLU A 302 1.65 10.68 -28.21
N SER A 303 1.59 10.66 -29.53
CA SER A 303 2.33 9.78 -30.46
C SER A 303 1.94 8.30 -30.42
N VAL A 304 1.91 7.68 -29.26
CA VAL A 304 1.59 6.23 -29.06
C VAL A 304 0.24 6.01 -28.36
N THR A 305 -0.45 7.08 -28.00
CA THR A 305 -1.79 7.05 -27.39
C THR A 305 -2.89 7.09 -28.45
N GLN A 306 -4.08 6.66 -28.08
CA GLN A 306 -5.24 6.65 -28.99
C GLN A 306 -5.85 8.06 -29.08
N LYS A 307 -5.94 8.62 -30.29
CA LYS A 307 -6.44 9.98 -30.55
C LYS A 307 -7.86 10.27 -30.05
N ASN A 308 -8.68 9.24 -29.92
CA ASN A 308 -10.09 9.36 -29.48
C ASN A 308 -10.31 9.05 -28.00
N LYS A 309 -9.23 8.93 -27.23
CA LYS A 309 -9.28 8.67 -25.79
C LYS A 309 -8.31 9.58 -25.05
N PHE A 310 -8.68 9.97 -23.83
CA PHE A 310 -7.74 10.56 -22.90
C PHE A 310 -6.95 9.44 -22.25
N GLU A 311 -5.78 9.18 -22.78
CA GLU A 311 -4.88 8.09 -22.40
C GLU A 311 -3.46 8.64 -22.25
N PHE A 312 -2.75 8.14 -21.26
CA PHE A 312 -1.33 8.46 -21.08
C PHE A 312 -0.59 7.29 -20.43
N TYR A 313 0.70 7.23 -20.68
CA TYR A 313 1.64 6.32 -20.01
C TYR A 313 2.47 7.12 -19.01
N ILE A 314 2.66 6.59 -17.81
CA ILE A 314 3.48 7.22 -16.79
C ILE A 314 4.48 6.22 -16.21
N GLN A 315 5.76 6.62 -16.15
CA GLN A 315 6.81 5.90 -15.43
C GLN A 315 7.04 6.59 -14.08
N PRO A 316 6.36 6.17 -13.00
CA PRO A 316 6.42 6.89 -11.73
C PRO A 316 7.73 6.69 -10.98
N GLN A 317 8.45 5.60 -11.23
CA GLN A 317 9.66 5.24 -10.50
C GLN A 317 10.81 4.87 -11.44
N PHE A 318 12.02 5.24 -11.07
CA PHE A 318 13.21 4.76 -11.75
C PHE A 318 13.47 3.28 -11.44
N VAL A 319 13.78 2.50 -12.44
CA VAL A 319 14.06 1.07 -12.33
C VAL A 319 15.56 0.82 -12.54
N ASN A 320 16.25 0.50 -11.46
CA ASN A 320 17.69 0.26 -11.48
C ASN A 320 18.10 -1.06 -12.16
N GLN A 321 17.23 -2.07 -12.16
CA GLN A 321 17.50 -3.40 -12.69
C GLN A 321 16.24 -3.95 -13.37
N GLY A 322 16.44 -4.49 -14.57
CA GLY A 322 15.36 -4.96 -15.44
C GLY A 322 14.81 -3.83 -16.32
N THR A 323 13.74 -4.11 -17.04
CA THR A 323 13.09 -3.15 -17.93
C THR A 323 11.95 -2.46 -17.21
N ALA A 324 11.92 -1.13 -17.28
CA ALA A 324 10.79 -0.35 -16.77
C ALA A 324 9.49 -0.70 -17.52
N THR A 325 8.41 -0.80 -16.76
CA THR A 325 7.05 -0.97 -17.32
C THR A 325 6.22 0.21 -16.84
N PRO A 326 5.69 1.02 -17.75
CA PRO A 326 4.89 2.19 -17.42
C PRO A 326 3.54 1.82 -16.81
#